data_f6a84f41a4701bd65a6e9cb8ba2e4b4f
#
_entry.id   f6a84f41a4701bd65a6e9cb8ba2e4b4f
#
_cell.length_a   1.000
_cell.length_b   1.000
_cell.length_c   1.000
_cell.angle_alpha   90.00
_cell.angle_beta   90.00
_cell.angle_gamma   90.00
#
_symmetry.space_group_name_H-M   'P 1'
#
loop_
_entity.id
_entity.type
_entity.pdbx_description
1 polymer ?
#
loop_
_entity_poly.entity_id
_entity_poly.type
_entity_poly.pdbx_seq_one_letter_code
_entity_poly.pdbx_strand_id
1 'polypeptide(L)'
;MENIKIQFKGITRNTDDGISADGECMELINARVNNSSIEPIGKPIMLKQTAHTYSKIYHHSIAKRYIGITESGQMYEMPEDLSSETIMTGDLKAKSIEFIGNTISVITDEGIRYILFRNGSYIYLGEIPDVLEFGIDKEVKAVSVDIDEISDNDDEVRYGNFTKVLSEANENGCYCYSAAFCAAFRMFDGSYIKSTEIQIIFLDSDDSVTITYGDRNNPQNIELSGGYSNQFFAQTNSNGVMQAHILCFKPSFFFEEYDLSAWSDIIIGIEIFSTDNFRTRLQKDYVGVYISQFEMNCKKPIERANNISLMYNITSLKLGETKKSVDIDVSIDNLATLPHMVDSFNTHHSILPKSSYSYNNRLHLIGIKRTLSSGVRVSSTAKE
;
A
#
# COMPACT_ATOMS: atom_id res chain seq x y z
N MET A 1 -2.56 -72.13 -3.00
CA MET A 1 -2.70 -70.82 -2.32
C MET A 1 -3.48 -69.93 -3.29
N GLU A 2 -4.69 -69.57 -2.95
CA GLU A 2 -5.43 -68.56 -3.70
C GLU A 2 -4.79 -67.21 -3.46
N ASN A 3 -4.42 -66.52 -4.55
CA ASN A 3 -3.91 -65.16 -4.47
C ASN A 3 -5.11 -64.20 -4.25
N ILE A 4 -5.35 -63.79 -3.03
CA ILE A 4 -6.34 -62.77 -2.71
C ILE A 4 -5.72 -61.43 -3.13
N LYS A 5 -6.32 -60.80 -4.15
CA LYS A 5 -6.01 -59.42 -4.54
C LYS A 5 -6.85 -58.46 -3.71
N ILE A 6 -6.25 -57.80 -2.77
CA ILE A 6 -6.88 -56.72 -2.03
C ILE A 6 -6.49 -55.39 -2.72
N GLN A 7 -7.51 -54.67 -3.17
CA GLN A 7 -7.28 -53.34 -3.76
C GLN A 7 -7.03 -52.31 -2.65
N PHE A 8 -5.94 -51.55 -2.77
CA PHE A 8 -5.66 -50.46 -1.84
C PHE A 8 -6.72 -49.36 -1.97
N LYS A 9 -7.37 -49.00 -0.86
CA LYS A 9 -8.42 -47.99 -0.79
C LYS A 9 -8.01 -46.68 -0.17
N GLY A 10 -6.89 -46.64 0.59
CA GLY A 10 -6.40 -45.42 1.21
C GLY A 10 -5.66 -45.66 2.52
N ILE A 11 -5.24 -44.54 3.12
CA ILE A 11 -4.67 -44.49 4.47
C ILE A 11 -5.74 -43.99 5.41
N THR A 12 -6.11 -44.80 6.40
CA THR A 12 -7.07 -44.38 7.46
C THR A 12 -6.33 -43.79 8.65
N ARG A 13 -6.93 -42.80 9.29
CA ARG A 13 -6.44 -42.25 10.57
C ARG A 13 -7.11 -42.91 11.78
N ASN A 14 -7.89 -43.95 11.53
CA ASN A 14 -8.59 -44.65 12.60
C ASN A 14 -7.57 -45.43 13.44
N THR A 15 -7.52 -45.18 14.72
CA THR A 15 -6.58 -45.82 15.64
C THR A 15 -7.08 -47.14 16.18
N ASP A 16 -8.31 -47.54 15.80
CA ASP A 16 -8.91 -48.78 16.24
C ASP A 16 -8.79 -49.84 15.13
N ASP A 17 -7.94 -50.82 15.32
CA ASP A 17 -7.64 -51.89 14.37
C ASP A 17 -8.88 -52.71 13.95
N GLY A 18 -9.96 -52.65 14.70
CA GLY A 18 -11.23 -53.31 14.40
C GLY A 18 -12.16 -52.57 13.44
N ILE A 19 -11.83 -51.30 13.07
CA ILE A 19 -12.72 -50.44 12.31
C ILE A 19 -12.19 -50.13 10.88
N SER A 20 -10.96 -50.49 10.57
CA SER A 20 -10.38 -50.29 9.23
C SER A 20 -11.02 -51.23 8.21
N ALA A 21 -11.46 -50.69 7.07
CA ALA A 21 -12.04 -51.47 5.98
C ALA A 21 -10.93 -52.25 5.24
N ASP A 22 -11.32 -53.41 4.66
CA ASP A 22 -10.39 -54.20 3.84
C ASP A 22 -9.80 -53.34 2.71
N GLY A 23 -8.47 -53.31 2.64
CA GLY A 23 -7.72 -52.51 1.69
C GLY A 23 -7.29 -51.11 2.19
N GLU A 24 -7.63 -50.75 3.41
CA GLU A 24 -7.06 -49.58 4.08
C GLU A 24 -5.86 -49.94 4.93
N CYS A 25 -4.91 -49.03 5.08
CA CYS A 25 -3.79 -49.17 6.02
C CYS A 25 -3.64 -47.92 6.86
N MET A 26 -3.12 -48.06 8.09
CA MET A 26 -2.89 -46.92 8.97
C MET A 26 -1.57 -46.22 8.64
N GLU A 27 -0.57 -46.94 8.14
CA GLU A 27 0.72 -46.41 7.82
C GLU A 27 1.34 -47.14 6.63
N LEU A 28 2.03 -46.40 5.78
CA LEU A 28 2.82 -46.92 4.67
C LEU A 28 4.31 -46.57 4.91
N ILE A 29 5.09 -47.59 5.18
CA ILE A 29 6.54 -47.44 5.38
C ILE A 29 7.28 -48.05 4.19
N ASN A 30 8.17 -47.25 3.56
CA ASN A 30 8.95 -47.67 2.40
C ASN A 30 8.11 -48.19 1.22
N ALA A 31 6.90 -47.66 1.07
CA ALA A 31 6.01 -48.00 -0.02
C ALA A 31 5.31 -46.74 -0.57
N ARG A 32 4.94 -46.77 -1.84
CA ARG A 32 4.12 -45.75 -2.50
C ARG A 32 2.87 -46.36 -3.11
N VAL A 33 1.87 -45.57 -3.25
CA VAL A 33 0.64 -45.95 -3.97
C VAL A 33 0.79 -45.57 -5.43
N ASN A 34 0.61 -46.54 -6.31
CA ASN A 34 0.58 -46.30 -7.75
C ASN A 34 -0.64 -47.02 -8.34
N ASN A 35 -1.57 -46.24 -8.92
CA ASN A 35 -2.81 -46.75 -9.53
C ASN A 35 -3.55 -47.82 -8.68
N SER A 36 -3.80 -47.48 -7.41
CA SER A 36 -4.48 -48.38 -6.44
C SER A 36 -3.67 -49.66 -6.08
N SER A 37 -2.40 -49.74 -6.44
CA SER A 37 -1.45 -50.77 -5.97
C SER A 37 -0.41 -50.16 -5.04
N ILE A 38 0.08 -50.97 -4.11
CA ILE A 38 1.19 -50.59 -3.22
C ILE A 38 2.47 -51.12 -3.82
N GLU A 39 3.40 -50.24 -4.12
CA GLU A 39 4.72 -50.62 -4.64
C GLU A 39 5.79 -50.29 -3.61
N PRO A 40 6.78 -51.15 -3.42
CA PRO A 40 7.91 -50.82 -2.55
C PRO A 40 8.70 -49.64 -3.12
N ILE A 41 9.10 -48.71 -2.26
CA ILE A 41 10.06 -47.69 -2.63
C ILE A 41 11.42 -48.38 -2.74
N GLY A 42 12.04 -48.29 -3.92
CA GLY A 42 13.39 -48.84 -4.14
C GLY A 42 14.40 -48.22 -3.21
N LYS A 43 15.52 -48.90 -2.99
CA LYS A 43 16.63 -48.32 -2.22
C LYS A 43 17.04 -46.98 -2.84
N PRO A 44 17.36 -45.96 -2.02
CA PRO A 44 17.92 -44.72 -2.53
C PRO A 44 19.15 -45.02 -3.40
N ILE A 45 19.14 -44.49 -4.61
CA ILE A 45 20.29 -44.58 -5.52
C ILE A 45 21.00 -43.22 -5.44
N MET A 46 22.29 -43.22 -5.17
CA MET A 46 23.09 -42.01 -5.24
C MET A 46 23.19 -41.61 -6.71
N LEU A 47 22.54 -40.53 -7.06
CA LEU A 47 22.56 -39.97 -8.43
C LEU A 47 23.92 -39.30 -8.71
N LYS A 48 24.39 -38.51 -7.77
CA LYS A 48 25.65 -37.78 -7.86
C LYS A 48 26.12 -37.32 -6.48
N GLN A 49 27.43 -37.21 -6.31
CA GLN A 49 28.01 -36.54 -5.16
C GLN A 49 28.20 -35.05 -5.49
N THR A 50 27.64 -34.18 -4.67
CA THR A 50 27.79 -32.73 -4.77
C THR A 50 29.10 -32.27 -4.12
N ALA A 51 29.63 -31.12 -4.56
CA ALA A 51 30.82 -30.51 -3.97
C ALA A 51 30.54 -29.94 -2.57
N HIS A 52 29.31 -29.53 -2.32
CA HIS A 52 28.89 -28.98 -1.04
C HIS A 52 27.87 -29.87 -0.35
N THR A 53 27.83 -29.80 0.98
CA THR A 53 26.80 -30.45 1.80
C THR A 53 25.62 -29.47 1.98
N TYR A 54 24.43 -29.89 1.57
CA TYR A 54 23.21 -29.10 1.67
C TYR A 54 22.36 -29.55 2.84
N SER A 55 21.92 -28.61 3.66
CA SER A 55 20.92 -28.85 4.71
C SER A 55 19.51 -28.97 4.13
N LYS A 56 19.26 -28.28 3.00
CA LYS A 56 17.99 -28.32 2.29
C LYS A 56 18.23 -28.25 0.78
N ILE A 57 17.39 -28.95 0.02
CA ILE A 57 17.41 -28.95 -1.44
C ILE A 57 15.96 -28.72 -1.91
N TYR A 58 15.78 -27.80 -2.84
CA TYR A 58 14.51 -27.44 -3.44
C TYR A 58 14.58 -27.61 -4.95
N HIS A 59 13.45 -27.92 -5.59
CA HIS A 59 13.36 -28.00 -7.04
C HIS A 59 12.50 -26.84 -7.57
N HIS A 60 13.11 -25.97 -8.38
CA HIS A 60 12.41 -24.92 -9.10
C HIS A 60 11.94 -25.45 -10.46
N SER A 61 10.69 -25.88 -10.53
CA SER A 61 10.14 -26.58 -11.70
C SER A 61 10.15 -25.72 -12.97
N ILE A 62 9.93 -24.41 -12.87
CA ILE A 62 9.92 -23.48 -14.02
C ILE A 62 11.33 -23.34 -14.60
N ALA A 63 12.33 -23.17 -13.75
CA ALA A 63 13.72 -23.06 -14.15
C ALA A 63 14.35 -24.40 -14.53
N LYS A 64 13.72 -25.53 -14.15
CA LYS A 64 14.29 -26.88 -14.23
C LYS A 64 15.67 -26.95 -13.56
N ARG A 65 15.75 -26.46 -12.32
CA ARG A 65 16.98 -26.40 -11.53
C ARG A 65 16.72 -26.77 -10.09
N TYR A 66 17.73 -27.31 -9.44
CA TYR A 66 17.74 -27.48 -7.99
C TYR A 66 18.40 -26.28 -7.33
N ILE A 67 17.96 -25.94 -6.15
CA ILE A 67 18.56 -24.91 -5.29
C ILE A 67 18.89 -25.57 -3.96
N GLY A 68 20.19 -25.62 -3.65
CA GLY A 68 20.71 -26.14 -2.39
C GLY A 68 21.05 -25.04 -1.42
N ILE A 69 20.70 -25.23 -0.15
CA ILE A 69 21.07 -24.33 0.95
C ILE A 69 22.02 -25.10 1.86
N THR A 70 23.22 -24.57 2.10
CA THR A 70 24.20 -25.14 3.04
C THR A 70 23.79 -24.83 4.49
N GLU A 71 24.46 -25.44 5.47
CA GLU A 71 24.27 -25.12 6.89
C GLU A 71 24.61 -23.66 7.23
N SER A 72 25.56 -23.07 6.50
CA SER A 72 25.89 -21.65 6.66
C SER A 72 24.84 -20.70 6.04
N GLY A 73 23.85 -21.24 5.30
CA GLY A 73 22.83 -20.45 4.62
C GLY A 73 23.25 -19.95 3.23
N GLN A 74 24.36 -20.43 2.69
CA GLN A 74 24.76 -20.16 1.31
C GLN A 74 23.89 -20.92 0.32
N MET A 75 23.53 -20.27 -0.78
CA MET A 75 22.65 -20.83 -1.81
C MET A 75 23.40 -21.13 -3.08
N TYR A 76 23.14 -22.31 -3.64
CA TYR A 76 23.72 -22.78 -4.90
C TYR A 76 22.62 -23.22 -5.84
N GLU A 77 22.74 -22.87 -7.12
CA GLU A 77 21.93 -23.46 -8.18
C GLU A 77 22.62 -24.64 -8.82
N MET A 78 21.86 -25.64 -9.22
CA MET A 78 22.30 -26.84 -9.89
C MET A 78 21.33 -27.18 -11.01
N PRO A 79 21.78 -27.51 -12.23
CA PRO A 79 20.89 -28.00 -13.28
C PRO A 79 20.27 -29.34 -12.89
N GLU A 80 19.23 -29.81 -13.59
CA GLU A 80 18.55 -31.08 -13.27
C GLU A 80 19.48 -32.28 -13.36
N ASP A 81 20.49 -32.23 -14.23
CA ASP A 81 21.51 -33.28 -14.36
C ASP A 81 22.61 -33.21 -13.29
N LEU A 82 22.57 -32.23 -12.41
CA LEU A 82 23.53 -31.96 -11.36
C LEU A 82 24.97 -31.82 -11.88
N SER A 83 25.16 -31.36 -13.12
CA SER A 83 26.46 -31.28 -13.79
C SER A 83 27.38 -30.21 -13.19
N SER A 84 26.82 -29.19 -12.57
CA SER A 84 27.55 -28.07 -11.98
C SER A 84 26.85 -27.54 -10.73
N GLU A 85 27.59 -26.83 -9.90
CA GLU A 85 27.11 -26.08 -8.76
C GLU A 85 27.58 -24.63 -8.90
N THR A 86 26.65 -23.69 -8.97
CA THR A 86 26.96 -22.28 -9.11
C THR A 86 26.39 -21.52 -7.92
N ILE A 87 27.21 -20.69 -7.28
CA ILE A 87 26.74 -19.84 -6.21
C ILE A 87 25.73 -18.80 -6.75
N MET A 88 24.57 -18.69 -6.12
CA MET A 88 23.52 -17.79 -6.60
C MET A 88 23.75 -16.36 -6.19
N THR A 89 24.15 -16.15 -4.94
CA THR A 89 24.34 -14.81 -4.36
C THR A 89 25.39 -14.88 -3.26
N GLY A 90 25.86 -13.72 -2.81
CA GLY A 90 26.71 -13.62 -1.63
C GLY A 90 26.08 -14.20 -0.36
N ASP A 91 26.67 -13.95 0.79
CA ASP A 91 26.28 -14.51 2.09
C ASP A 91 24.91 -14.04 2.56
N LEU A 92 23.83 -14.69 2.08
CA LEU A 92 22.44 -14.38 2.43
C LEU A 92 21.99 -14.95 3.76
N LYS A 93 22.70 -15.92 4.31
CA LYS A 93 22.27 -16.69 5.51
C LYS A 93 20.84 -17.20 5.37
N ALA A 94 20.52 -17.79 4.21
CA ALA A 94 19.20 -18.30 3.89
C ALA A 94 18.79 -19.43 4.84
N LYS A 95 17.58 -19.35 5.40
CA LYS A 95 16.98 -20.39 6.25
C LYS A 95 16.04 -21.30 5.50
N SER A 96 15.25 -20.74 4.62
CA SER A 96 14.30 -21.45 3.76
C SER A 96 13.95 -20.61 2.55
N ILE A 97 13.45 -21.26 1.51
CA ILE A 97 12.96 -20.60 0.31
C ILE A 97 11.58 -21.13 -0.06
N GLU A 98 10.82 -20.29 -0.75
CA GLU A 98 9.55 -20.64 -1.38
C GLU A 98 9.51 -20.08 -2.79
N PHE A 99 8.84 -20.80 -3.69
CA PHE A 99 8.67 -20.40 -5.08
C PHE A 99 7.27 -19.84 -5.32
N ILE A 100 7.21 -18.69 -5.96
CA ILE A 100 5.98 -18.10 -6.47
C ILE A 100 6.23 -17.76 -7.93
N GLY A 101 5.83 -18.67 -8.82
CA GLY A 101 6.18 -18.54 -10.24
C GLY A 101 7.70 -18.43 -10.43
N ASN A 102 8.14 -17.37 -11.09
CA ASN A 102 9.55 -17.10 -11.34
C ASN A 102 10.29 -16.45 -10.15
N THR A 103 9.58 -16.12 -9.09
CA THR A 103 10.13 -15.44 -7.91
C THR A 103 10.42 -16.43 -6.81
N ILE A 104 11.59 -16.31 -6.21
CA ILE A 104 12.02 -17.04 -5.02
C ILE A 104 11.97 -16.06 -3.84
N SER A 105 11.19 -16.40 -2.84
CA SER A 105 11.20 -15.73 -1.54
C SER A 105 12.18 -16.45 -0.62
N VAL A 106 13.17 -15.75 -0.10
CA VAL A 106 14.23 -16.26 0.77
C VAL A 106 14.04 -15.71 2.17
N ILE A 107 13.84 -16.58 3.14
CA ILE A 107 13.76 -16.19 4.56
C ILE A 107 15.17 -16.15 5.15
N THR A 108 15.52 -15.02 5.74
CA THR A 108 16.79 -14.79 6.44
C THR A 108 16.55 -14.33 7.89
N ASP A 109 17.60 -14.09 8.67
CA ASP A 109 17.49 -13.50 10.01
C ASP A 109 17.13 -12.02 9.97
N GLU A 110 17.40 -11.34 8.85
CA GLU A 110 17.18 -9.90 8.68
C GLU A 110 15.86 -9.57 8.00
N GLY A 111 15.15 -10.56 7.45
CA GLY A 111 13.91 -10.37 6.74
C GLY A 111 13.77 -11.29 5.54
N ILE A 112 12.90 -10.89 4.63
CA ILE A 112 12.66 -11.58 3.37
C ILE A 112 13.53 -10.95 2.30
N ARG A 113 14.17 -11.80 1.49
CA ARG A 113 14.90 -11.41 0.29
C ARG A 113 14.25 -12.04 -0.92
N TYR A 114 14.36 -11.42 -2.07
CA TYR A 114 13.76 -11.92 -3.29
C TYR A 114 14.81 -12.16 -4.37
N ILE A 115 14.62 -13.24 -5.10
CA ILE A 115 15.42 -13.61 -6.27
C ILE A 115 14.43 -13.88 -7.40
N LEU A 116 14.69 -13.30 -8.58
CA LEU A 116 13.86 -13.47 -9.77
C LEU A 116 14.57 -14.34 -10.78
N PHE A 117 13.87 -15.33 -11.34
CA PHE A 117 14.36 -16.09 -12.49
C PHE A 117 13.85 -15.44 -13.78
N ARG A 118 14.76 -14.85 -14.56
CA ARG A 118 14.45 -14.18 -15.83
C ARG A 118 15.53 -14.47 -16.87
N ASN A 119 15.14 -14.74 -18.11
CA ASN A 119 16.06 -15.00 -19.22
C ASN A 119 17.10 -16.10 -18.94
N GLY A 120 16.69 -17.14 -18.25
CA GLY A 120 17.55 -18.30 -17.95
C GLY A 120 18.54 -18.10 -16.79
N SER A 121 18.48 -16.97 -16.09
CA SER A 121 19.37 -16.64 -14.98
C SER A 121 18.61 -16.18 -13.75
N TYR A 122 19.20 -16.34 -12.57
CA TYR A 122 18.71 -15.80 -11.32
C TYR A 122 19.26 -14.39 -11.09
N ILE A 123 18.37 -13.46 -10.80
CA ILE A 123 18.68 -12.05 -10.50
C ILE A 123 18.33 -11.81 -9.03
N TYR A 124 19.32 -11.39 -8.25
CA TYR A 124 19.08 -11.01 -6.85
C TYR A 124 18.43 -9.62 -6.79
N LEU A 125 17.25 -9.55 -6.20
CA LEU A 125 16.49 -8.30 -6.02
C LEU A 125 16.72 -7.68 -4.63
N GLY A 126 17.05 -8.50 -3.64
CA GLY A 126 17.21 -8.04 -2.27
C GLY A 126 15.88 -7.87 -1.52
N GLU A 127 15.80 -6.85 -0.67
CA GLU A 127 14.55 -6.44 -0.02
C GLU A 127 13.65 -5.70 -1.00
N ILE A 128 12.36 -5.72 -0.73
CA ILE A 128 11.45 -4.79 -1.40
C ILE A 128 11.87 -3.37 -1.02
N PRO A 129 12.15 -2.50 -2.00
CA PRO A 129 12.58 -1.14 -1.71
C PRO A 129 11.51 -0.38 -0.93
N ASP A 130 11.92 0.49 -0.05
CA ASP A 130 11.01 1.45 0.57
C ASP A 130 10.58 2.49 -0.47
N VAL A 131 9.39 3.07 -0.30
CA VAL A 131 9.01 4.29 -1.02
C VAL A 131 9.80 5.42 -0.38
N LEU A 132 10.96 5.71 -0.95
CA LEU A 132 11.88 6.70 -0.40
C LEU A 132 11.32 8.10 -0.68
N GLU A 133 11.43 8.95 0.32
CA GLU A 133 11.18 10.39 0.25
C GLU A 133 9.92 10.80 -0.52
N PHE A 134 8.78 10.33 -0.04
CA PHE A 134 7.50 10.88 -0.44
C PHE A 134 7.31 12.25 0.21
N GLY A 135 7.29 13.28 -0.61
CA GLY A 135 7.04 14.65 -0.20
C GLY A 135 5.75 15.19 -0.78
N ILE A 136 5.20 16.20 -0.09
CA ILE A 136 3.97 16.85 -0.49
C ILE A 136 4.18 18.35 -0.41
N ASP A 137 4.03 19.03 -1.56
CA ASP A 137 3.92 20.47 -1.63
C ASP A 137 2.45 20.88 -1.67
N LYS A 138 2.12 22.04 -1.14
CA LYS A 138 0.78 22.63 -1.21
C LYS A 138 0.81 23.92 -2.00
N GLU A 139 -0.01 24.00 -3.04
CA GLU A 139 -0.33 25.25 -3.72
C GLU A 139 -1.56 25.85 -3.06
N VAL A 140 -1.39 27.01 -2.39
CA VAL A 140 -2.48 27.73 -1.74
C VAL A 140 -3.16 28.65 -2.75
N LYS A 141 -4.48 28.55 -2.86
CA LYS A 141 -5.26 29.37 -3.79
C LYS A 141 -6.67 29.63 -3.27
N ALA A 142 -7.34 30.61 -3.86
CA ALA A 142 -8.77 30.83 -3.69
C ALA A 142 -9.54 30.23 -4.87
N VAL A 143 -10.55 29.44 -4.59
CA VAL A 143 -11.56 29.02 -5.56
C VAL A 143 -12.73 29.97 -5.46
N SER A 144 -13.32 30.33 -6.61
CA SER A 144 -14.39 31.30 -6.70
C SER A 144 -15.54 30.78 -7.53
N VAL A 145 -16.78 31.04 -7.13
CA VAL A 145 -17.97 30.69 -7.89
C VAL A 145 -18.92 31.90 -7.94
N ASP A 146 -19.66 32.04 -9.03
CA ASP A 146 -20.73 33.02 -9.15
C ASP A 146 -21.92 32.57 -8.32
N ILE A 147 -22.52 33.51 -7.60
CA ILE A 147 -23.68 33.30 -6.71
C ILE A 147 -24.80 34.29 -7.06
N ASP A 148 -26.02 33.92 -6.68
CA ASP A 148 -27.22 34.71 -7.04
C ASP A 148 -27.56 35.78 -6.01
N GLU A 149 -27.15 35.57 -4.75
CA GLU A 149 -27.49 36.45 -3.65
C GLU A 149 -26.38 36.49 -2.59
N ILE A 150 -26.19 37.66 -1.99
CA ILE A 150 -25.32 37.88 -0.83
C ILE A 150 -26.18 38.39 0.31
N SER A 151 -26.13 37.73 1.46
CA SER A 151 -26.81 38.20 2.68
C SER A 151 -25.93 38.03 3.89
N ASP A 152 -25.78 39.10 4.67
CA ASP A 152 -25.04 39.07 5.93
C ASP A 152 -25.89 38.54 7.10
N ASN A 153 -27.22 38.56 6.94
CA ASN A 153 -28.20 38.27 7.99
C ASN A 153 -28.97 36.96 7.74
N ASP A 154 -28.83 36.36 6.56
CA ASP A 154 -29.50 35.11 6.20
C ASP A 154 -28.48 33.94 6.20
N ASP A 155 -28.58 33.12 7.21
CA ASP A 155 -27.69 31.96 7.39
C ASP A 155 -27.90 30.91 6.30
N GLU A 156 -29.10 30.77 5.72
CA GLU A 156 -29.37 29.82 4.64
C GLU A 156 -28.68 30.24 3.35
N VAL A 157 -28.73 31.53 3.00
CA VAL A 157 -28.03 32.10 1.83
C VAL A 157 -26.52 31.93 2.00
N ARG A 158 -25.99 32.28 3.16
CA ARG A 158 -24.55 32.11 3.45
C ARG A 158 -24.12 30.68 3.37
N TYR A 159 -24.89 29.76 3.92
CA TYR A 159 -24.64 28.32 3.86
C TYR A 159 -24.68 27.82 2.43
N GLY A 160 -25.67 28.20 1.65
CA GLY A 160 -25.78 27.83 0.24
C GLY A 160 -24.56 28.27 -0.56
N ASN A 161 -24.11 29.52 -0.40
CA ASN A 161 -22.93 30.07 -1.05
C ASN A 161 -21.65 29.34 -0.64
N PHE A 162 -21.49 29.07 0.65
CA PHE A 162 -20.35 28.29 1.15
C PHE A 162 -20.33 26.89 0.57
N THR A 163 -21.45 26.18 0.58
CA THR A 163 -21.55 24.82 0.06
C THR A 163 -21.24 24.77 -1.44
N LYS A 164 -21.73 25.78 -2.19
CA LYS A 164 -21.47 25.87 -3.63
C LYS A 164 -19.99 26.03 -3.94
N VAL A 165 -19.29 26.93 -3.26
CA VAL A 165 -17.86 27.14 -3.50
C VAL A 165 -17.00 26.00 -2.96
N LEU A 166 -17.43 25.35 -1.87
CA LEU A 166 -16.77 24.17 -1.34
C LEU A 166 -16.86 22.99 -2.32
N SER A 167 -18.03 22.76 -2.91
CA SER A 167 -18.20 21.73 -3.94
C SER A 167 -17.31 21.98 -5.15
N GLU A 168 -17.25 23.23 -5.63
CA GLU A 168 -16.35 23.60 -6.73
C GLU A 168 -14.88 23.37 -6.38
N ALA A 169 -14.45 23.70 -5.16
CA ALA A 169 -13.09 23.43 -4.71
C ALA A 169 -12.80 21.91 -4.69
N ASN A 170 -13.72 21.13 -4.15
CA ASN A 170 -13.61 19.67 -4.09
C ASN A 170 -13.59 19.03 -5.47
N GLU A 171 -14.42 19.49 -6.41
CA GLU A 171 -14.43 19.02 -7.80
C GLU A 171 -13.09 19.27 -8.51
N ASN A 172 -12.42 20.38 -8.17
CA ASN A 172 -11.10 20.74 -8.67
C ASN A 172 -9.93 20.05 -7.94
N GLY A 173 -10.20 19.10 -7.04
CA GLY A 173 -9.17 18.38 -6.27
C GLY A 173 -8.49 19.25 -5.21
N CYS A 174 -9.18 20.29 -4.71
CA CYS A 174 -8.64 21.21 -3.71
C CYS A 174 -9.23 20.93 -2.34
N TYR A 175 -8.36 20.90 -1.33
CA TYR A 175 -8.72 20.65 0.06
C TYR A 175 -8.90 21.98 0.79
N CYS A 176 -10.06 22.19 1.37
CA CYS A 176 -10.35 23.39 2.16
C CYS A 176 -10.03 23.22 3.65
N TYR A 177 -9.78 21.98 4.08
CA TYR A 177 -9.43 21.61 5.46
C TYR A 177 -8.20 20.70 5.44
N SER A 178 -7.91 20.08 6.59
CA SER A 178 -6.83 19.11 6.67
C SER A 178 -7.13 17.85 5.86
N ALA A 179 -6.10 17.27 5.30
CA ALA A 179 -6.15 15.94 4.71
C ALA A 179 -4.87 15.16 5.04
N ALA A 180 -4.98 13.85 5.13
CA ALA A 180 -3.84 12.98 5.36
C ALA A 180 -3.52 12.20 4.09
N PHE A 181 -2.23 12.07 3.79
CA PHE A 181 -1.73 11.44 2.57
C PHE A 181 -0.67 10.40 2.89
N CYS A 182 -0.63 9.35 2.09
CA CYS A 182 0.48 8.40 2.04
C CYS A 182 0.60 7.81 0.64
N ALA A 183 1.71 7.14 0.38
CA ALA A 183 1.93 6.39 -0.85
C ALA A 183 2.28 4.94 -0.55
N ALA A 184 2.01 4.02 -1.47
CA ALA A 184 2.38 2.63 -1.35
C ALA A 184 2.72 2.02 -2.72
N PHE A 185 3.56 0.97 -2.73
CA PHE A 185 3.76 0.19 -3.93
C PHE A 185 2.54 -0.68 -4.21
N ARG A 186 2.10 -0.67 -5.46
CA ARG A 186 1.11 -1.60 -5.96
C ARG A 186 1.79 -2.83 -6.56
N MET A 187 1.40 -4.00 -6.08
CA MET A 187 1.90 -5.28 -6.55
C MET A 187 1.08 -5.79 -7.75
N PHE A 188 1.65 -6.74 -8.50
CA PHE A 188 1.00 -7.36 -9.66
C PHE A 188 -0.34 -8.05 -9.34
N ASP A 189 -0.55 -8.48 -8.10
CA ASP A 189 -1.79 -9.10 -7.62
C ASP A 189 -2.81 -8.07 -7.10
N GLY A 190 -2.50 -6.77 -7.22
CA GLY A 190 -3.33 -5.67 -6.75
C GLY A 190 -3.20 -5.35 -5.26
N SER A 191 -2.36 -6.06 -4.52
CA SER A 191 -2.06 -5.73 -3.12
C SER A 191 -1.11 -4.53 -3.01
N TYR A 192 -1.06 -3.93 -1.82
CA TYR A 192 -0.20 -2.80 -1.51
C TYR A 192 0.84 -3.19 -0.46
N ILE A 193 2.05 -2.68 -0.62
CA ILE A 193 3.13 -2.90 0.33
C ILE A 193 3.96 -1.63 0.53
N LYS A 194 4.68 -1.59 1.64
CA LYS A 194 5.64 -0.50 1.94
C LYS A 194 5.00 0.88 1.84
N SER A 195 3.85 1.07 2.49
CA SER A 195 3.27 2.41 2.60
C SER A 195 4.20 3.36 3.33
N THR A 196 4.25 4.59 2.86
CA THR A 196 4.96 5.68 3.54
C THR A 196 4.31 6.02 4.88
N GLU A 197 4.99 6.79 5.71
CA GLU A 197 4.35 7.43 6.85
C GLU A 197 3.22 8.35 6.36
N ILE A 198 2.17 8.43 7.17
CA ILE A 198 1.04 9.31 6.87
C ILE A 198 1.46 10.75 7.18
N GLN A 199 1.31 11.65 6.19
CA GLN A 199 1.55 13.07 6.32
C GLN A 199 0.23 13.81 6.35
N ILE A 200 0.05 14.71 7.33
CA ILE A 200 -1.14 15.55 7.44
C ILE A 200 -0.77 16.94 6.93
N ILE A 201 -1.54 17.42 5.96
CA ILE A 201 -1.41 18.75 5.37
C ILE A 201 -2.66 19.56 5.73
N PHE A 202 -2.47 20.81 6.07
CA PHE A 202 -3.55 21.74 6.41
C PHE A 202 -3.17 23.18 6.02
N LEU A 203 -4.18 24.05 5.97
CA LEU A 203 -3.99 25.48 5.85
C LEU A 203 -3.68 26.07 7.23
N ASP A 204 -2.54 26.73 7.36
CA ASP A 204 -2.15 27.45 8.57
C ASP A 204 -2.38 28.98 8.41
N SER A 205 -2.07 29.74 9.47
CA SER A 205 -2.29 31.19 9.47
C SER A 205 -1.42 31.97 8.48
N ASP A 206 -0.31 31.38 8.05
CA ASP A 206 0.64 32.00 7.12
C ASP A 206 0.23 31.75 5.66
N ASP A 207 -0.67 30.80 5.44
CA ASP A 207 -1.27 30.53 4.12
C ASP A 207 -2.35 31.56 3.84
N SER A 208 -2.11 32.45 2.89
CA SER A 208 -3.09 33.47 2.54
C SER A 208 -3.13 33.78 1.05
N VAL A 209 -4.28 34.28 0.59
CA VAL A 209 -4.50 34.75 -0.77
C VAL A 209 -5.28 36.06 -0.73
N THR A 210 -4.78 37.06 -1.44
CA THR A 210 -5.47 38.35 -1.57
C THR A 210 -6.49 38.28 -2.71
N ILE A 211 -7.74 38.64 -2.41
CA ILE A 211 -8.83 38.76 -3.39
C ILE A 211 -9.18 40.24 -3.55
N THR A 212 -9.34 40.67 -4.80
CA THR A 212 -9.76 42.02 -5.13
C THR A 212 -11.27 42.00 -5.46
N TYR A 213 -12.02 42.85 -4.79
CA TYR A 213 -13.46 42.99 -4.98
C TYR A 213 -13.89 44.50 -5.05
N GLY A 214 -15.18 44.76 -5.22
CA GLY A 214 -15.74 46.13 -5.27
C GLY A 214 -15.74 46.75 -6.66
N ASP A 215 -16.03 48.08 -6.73
CA ASP A 215 -16.13 48.80 -7.99
C ASP A 215 -14.77 48.98 -8.66
N ARG A 216 -14.74 48.93 -9.99
CA ARG A 216 -13.54 49.14 -10.83
C ARG A 216 -12.80 50.44 -10.51
N ASN A 217 -13.55 51.48 -10.05
CA ASN A 217 -13.00 52.78 -9.68
C ASN A 217 -12.56 52.86 -8.20
N ASN A 218 -12.92 51.86 -7.38
CA ASN A 218 -12.57 51.78 -5.97
C ASN A 218 -12.36 50.29 -5.58
N PRO A 219 -11.34 49.64 -6.11
CA PRO A 219 -11.07 48.24 -5.79
C PRO A 219 -10.65 48.14 -4.33
N GLN A 220 -11.16 47.12 -3.65
CA GLN A 220 -10.78 46.76 -2.28
C GLN A 220 -10.13 45.39 -2.28
N ASN A 221 -9.25 45.18 -1.36
CA ASN A 221 -8.56 43.90 -1.17
C ASN A 221 -8.94 43.29 0.16
N ILE A 222 -9.22 42.01 0.15
CA ILE A 222 -9.35 41.22 1.36
C ILE A 222 -8.35 40.03 1.29
N GLU A 223 -7.75 39.74 2.42
CA GLU A 223 -6.89 38.60 2.57
C GLU A 223 -7.68 37.43 3.17
N LEU A 224 -7.79 36.35 2.42
CA LEU A 224 -8.26 35.05 2.93
C LEU A 224 -7.07 34.36 3.54
N SER A 225 -7.14 33.98 4.80
CA SER A 225 -6.05 33.28 5.51
C SER A 225 -6.50 31.93 6.05
N GLY A 226 -5.57 30.97 6.09
CA GLY A 226 -5.79 29.68 6.70
C GLY A 226 -5.81 29.77 8.23
N GLY A 227 -6.43 28.81 8.87
CA GLY A 227 -6.46 28.74 10.33
C GLY A 227 -7.51 29.60 11.03
N TYR A 228 -8.16 30.56 10.35
CA TYR A 228 -9.08 31.51 10.94
C TYR A 228 -10.35 31.74 10.14
N SER A 229 -11.24 32.62 10.66
CA SER A 229 -12.60 32.92 10.15
C SER A 229 -12.66 33.49 8.74
N ASN A 230 -11.57 33.85 8.12
CA ASN A 230 -11.51 34.48 6.80
C ASN A 230 -11.30 33.48 5.65
N GLN A 231 -11.48 32.21 5.88
CA GLN A 231 -11.36 31.19 4.83
C GLN A 231 -12.42 31.30 3.73
N PHE A 232 -13.57 31.87 4.04
CA PHE A 232 -14.70 32.07 3.15
C PHE A 232 -15.09 33.53 3.10
N PHE A 233 -15.41 34.04 1.88
CA PHE A 233 -15.82 35.41 1.66
C PHE A 233 -16.75 35.50 0.46
N ALA A 234 -17.84 36.25 0.57
CA ALA A 234 -18.80 36.50 -0.51
C ALA A 234 -19.01 38.00 -0.72
N GLN A 235 -18.79 38.47 -1.94
CA GLN A 235 -18.90 39.86 -2.31
C GLN A 235 -19.17 40.05 -3.81
N THR A 236 -19.53 41.28 -4.20
CA THR A 236 -19.67 41.66 -5.60
C THR A 236 -18.31 42.08 -6.15
N ASN A 237 -17.90 41.50 -7.26
CA ASN A 237 -16.65 41.86 -7.93
C ASN A 237 -16.79 43.18 -8.71
N SER A 238 -15.69 43.68 -9.29
CA SER A 238 -15.61 44.93 -10.04
C SER A 238 -16.51 45.00 -11.31
N ASN A 239 -17.01 43.85 -11.75
CA ASN A 239 -17.91 43.76 -12.91
C ASN A 239 -19.39 43.67 -12.50
N GLY A 240 -19.70 43.79 -11.21
CA GLY A 240 -21.07 43.68 -10.69
C GLY A 240 -21.57 42.25 -10.51
N VAL A 241 -20.69 41.23 -10.63
CA VAL A 241 -21.05 39.84 -10.41
C VAL A 241 -20.81 39.47 -8.95
N MET A 242 -21.80 38.86 -8.32
CA MET A 242 -21.68 38.34 -6.96
C MET A 242 -20.89 37.03 -6.97
N GLN A 243 -19.87 36.96 -6.16
CA GLN A 243 -18.99 35.80 -6.07
C GLN A 243 -18.75 35.37 -4.64
N ALA A 244 -18.69 34.07 -4.44
CA ALA A 244 -18.22 33.44 -3.21
C ALA A 244 -16.80 32.86 -3.44
N HIS A 245 -15.94 33.01 -2.45
CA HIS A 245 -14.55 32.60 -2.49
C HIS A 245 -14.22 31.74 -1.27
N ILE A 246 -13.42 30.71 -1.46
CA ILE A 246 -12.90 29.90 -0.37
C ILE A 246 -11.40 29.67 -0.55
N LEU A 247 -10.65 29.78 0.55
CA LEU A 247 -9.26 29.41 0.56
C LEU A 247 -9.14 27.89 0.60
N CYS A 248 -8.27 27.36 -0.24
CA CYS A 248 -8.00 25.94 -0.31
C CYS A 248 -6.52 25.69 -0.69
N PHE A 249 -6.09 24.45 -0.59
CA PHE A 249 -4.81 24.04 -1.14
C PHE A 249 -4.99 22.87 -2.12
N LYS A 250 -4.16 22.85 -3.16
CA LYS A 250 -4.00 21.73 -4.05
C LYS A 250 -2.69 21.05 -3.73
N PRO A 251 -2.66 19.76 -3.30
CA PRO A 251 -1.42 19.05 -3.06
C PRO A 251 -0.79 18.63 -4.37
N SER A 252 0.52 18.69 -4.44
CA SER A 252 1.35 18.03 -5.44
C SER A 252 2.33 17.09 -4.76
N PHE A 253 2.54 15.91 -5.36
CA PHE A 253 3.33 14.85 -4.76
C PHE A 253 4.63 14.69 -5.50
N PHE A 254 5.72 14.47 -4.78
CA PHE A 254 7.02 14.21 -5.37
C PHE A 254 7.70 13.02 -4.70
N PHE A 255 8.54 12.36 -5.48
CA PHE A 255 9.31 11.21 -5.06
C PHE A 255 10.76 11.42 -5.49
N GLU A 256 11.71 10.88 -4.73
CA GLU A 256 13.07 10.73 -5.23
C GLU A 256 13.14 9.76 -6.41
N GLU A 257 14.12 9.98 -7.30
CA GLU A 257 14.40 9.03 -8.37
C GLU A 257 14.95 7.72 -7.78
N TYR A 258 14.30 6.62 -8.08
CA TYR A 258 14.77 5.28 -7.74
C TYR A 258 14.56 4.33 -8.90
N ASP A 259 15.49 3.42 -9.09
CA ASP A 259 15.41 2.41 -10.15
C ASP A 259 14.68 1.17 -9.65
N LEU A 260 13.44 1.00 -10.07
CA LEU A 260 12.64 -0.21 -9.84
C LEU A 260 12.60 -1.16 -11.04
N SER A 261 13.44 -0.97 -12.06
CA SER A 261 13.41 -1.80 -13.26
C SER A 261 13.57 -3.29 -12.96
N ALA A 262 14.39 -3.63 -11.99
CA ALA A 262 14.56 -5.01 -11.52
C ALA A 262 13.30 -5.61 -10.89
N TRP A 263 12.41 -4.77 -10.34
CA TRP A 263 11.18 -5.15 -9.66
C TRP A 263 9.94 -5.12 -10.55
N SER A 264 10.07 -4.74 -11.82
CA SER A 264 8.95 -4.48 -12.75
C SER A 264 7.99 -5.65 -12.97
N ASP A 265 8.39 -6.89 -12.66
CA ASP A 265 7.51 -8.06 -12.72
C ASP A 265 6.68 -8.23 -11.43
N ILE A 266 7.06 -7.56 -10.36
CA ILE A 266 6.47 -7.71 -9.02
C ILE A 266 5.74 -6.44 -8.61
N ILE A 267 6.37 -5.28 -8.77
CA ILE A 267 5.82 -3.96 -8.47
C ILE A 267 5.38 -3.34 -9.80
N ILE A 268 4.09 -3.00 -9.92
CA ILE A 268 3.53 -2.43 -11.14
C ILE A 268 3.37 -0.92 -11.10
N GLY A 269 3.44 -0.33 -9.92
CA GLY A 269 3.32 1.12 -9.75
C GLY A 269 3.39 1.59 -8.31
N ILE A 270 3.20 2.88 -8.14
CA ILE A 270 3.00 3.55 -6.86
C ILE A 270 1.60 4.14 -6.88
N GLU A 271 0.88 3.97 -5.81
CA GLU A 271 -0.42 4.62 -5.62
C GLU A 271 -0.36 5.58 -4.44
N ILE A 272 -1.02 6.71 -4.60
CA ILE A 272 -1.14 7.77 -3.60
C ILE A 272 -2.54 7.74 -3.04
N PHE A 273 -2.61 7.82 -1.73
CA PHE A 273 -3.86 7.74 -0.98
C PHE A 273 -4.08 9.02 -0.19
N SER A 274 -5.34 9.41 -0.11
CA SER A 274 -5.80 10.54 0.71
C SER A 274 -7.01 10.16 1.54
N THR A 275 -7.14 10.81 2.69
CA THR A 275 -8.42 10.89 3.40
C THR A 275 -9.33 11.92 2.72
N ASP A 276 -10.60 11.89 3.07
CA ASP A 276 -11.50 13.02 2.90
C ASP A 276 -11.02 14.24 3.73
N ASN A 277 -11.53 15.44 3.41
CA ASN A 277 -11.32 16.63 4.23
C ASN A 277 -11.73 16.38 5.69
N PHE A 278 -10.89 16.75 6.64
CA PHE A 278 -11.22 16.72 8.07
C PHE A 278 -10.69 17.97 8.77
N ARG A 279 -11.32 18.33 9.88
CA ARG A 279 -10.85 19.44 10.72
C ARG A 279 -9.92 18.93 11.80
N THR A 280 -8.78 19.57 11.97
CA THR A 280 -7.92 19.36 13.13
C THR A 280 -8.52 20.04 14.37
N ARG A 281 -8.09 19.64 15.55
CA ARG A 281 -8.52 20.23 16.82
C ARG A 281 -8.18 21.73 16.88
N LEU A 282 -7.07 22.13 16.28
CA LEU A 282 -6.63 23.52 16.18
C LEU A 282 -7.59 24.38 15.33
N GLN A 283 -8.05 23.85 14.20
CA GLN A 283 -9.01 24.54 13.34
C GLN A 283 -10.39 24.73 14.01
N LYS A 284 -10.76 23.85 14.95
CA LYS A 284 -12.01 23.96 15.70
C LYS A 284 -12.04 25.18 16.62
N ASP A 285 -10.92 25.51 17.24
CA ASP A 285 -10.82 26.61 18.20
C ASP A 285 -10.81 27.98 17.53
N TYR A 286 -10.58 28.04 16.21
CA TYR A 286 -10.47 29.27 15.43
C TYR A 286 -11.69 29.60 14.56
N VAL A 287 -12.68 28.73 14.47
CA VAL A 287 -13.93 29.05 13.78
C VAL A 287 -14.72 29.97 14.69
N GLY A 288 -14.53 31.27 14.51
CA GLY A 288 -15.17 32.30 15.31
C GLY A 288 -16.70 32.19 15.32
N VAL A 289 -17.32 32.87 16.26
CA VAL A 289 -18.74 32.85 16.63
C VAL A 289 -19.73 32.94 15.44
N TYR A 290 -19.28 33.39 14.28
CA TYR A 290 -20.09 33.49 13.05
C TYR A 290 -20.35 32.17 12.31
N ILE A 291 -19.67 31.07 12.67
CA ILE A 291 -19.79 29.78 12.00
C ILE A 291 -20.33 28.67 12.93
N SER A 292 -20.87 29.03 14.10
CA SER A 292 -21.34 28.06 15.08
C SER A 292 -22.45 27.12 14.55
N GLN A 293 -23.30 27.56 13.65
CA GLN A 293 -24.28 26.71 12.98
C GLN A 293 -23.66 25.84 11.88
N PHE A 294 -22.66 26.36 11.17
CA PHE A 294 -21.85 25.58 10.23
C PHE A 294 -21.11 24.43 10.89
N GLU A 295 -20.58 24.66 12.08
CA GLU A 295 -19.91 23.59 12.84
C GLU A 295 -20.84 22.44 13.18
N MET A 296 -22.12 22.70 13.50
CA MET A 296 -23.07 21.65 13.82
C MET A 296 -23.37 20.73 12.62
N ASN A 297 -23.42 21.27 11.41
CA ASN A 297 -23.68 20.49 10.19
C ASN A 297 -22.40 19.87 9.60
N CYS A 298 -21.23 20.42 9.91
CA CYS A 298 -19.92 19.88 9.53
C CYS A 298 -19.33 18.90 10.58
N LYS A 299 -20.08 18.46 11.57
CA LYS A 299 -19.62 17.48 12.57
C LYS A 299 -19.19 16.14 11.97
N LYS A 300 -19.73 15.77 10.83
CA LYS A 300 -19.34 14.53 10.13
C LYS A 300 -17.85 14.41 9.81
N PRO A 301 -17.13 15.46 9.36
CA PRO A 301 -15.69 15.37 9.15
C PRO A 301 -14.89 15.10 10.42
N ILE A 302 -15.31 15.63 11.57
CA ILE A 302 -14.60 15.45 12.85
C ILE A 302 -14.74 14.00 13.37
N GLU A 303 -15.91 13.41 13.20
CA GLU A 303 -16.12 11.99 13.54
C GLU A 303 -15.33 11.07 12.62
N ARG A 304 -15.13 11.46 11.35
CA ARG A 304 -14.29 10.74 10.38
C ARG A 304 -12.80 10.92 10.63
N ALA A 305 -12.35 12.01 11.25
CA ALA A 305 -10.94 12.21 11.59
C ALA A 305 -10.38 11.15 12.55
N ASN A 306 -11.22 10.47 13.30
CA ASN A 306 -10.83 9.30 14.10
C ASN A 306 -10.58 8.05 13.23
N ASN A 307 -10.90 8.09 11.94
CA ASN A 307 -10.72 7.01 10.98
C ASN A 307 -9.74 7.43 9.86
N ILE A 308 -8.52 7.84 10.23
CA ILE A 308 -7.39 7.98 9.28
C ILE A 308 -7.10 6.63 8.57
N SER A 309 -7.69 5.54 9.04
CA SER A 309 -7.64 4.23 8.42
C SER A 309 -8.36 4.13 7.06
N LEU A 310 -9.26 5.05 6.71
CA LEU A 310 -9.93 5.08 5.42
C LEU A 310 -9.21 6.07 4.50
N MET A 311 -8.24 5.57 3.76
CA MET A 311 -7.51 6.33 2.76
C MET A 311 -7.84 5.79 1.38
N TYR A 312 -8.23 6.68 0.49
CA TYR A 312 -8.71 6.37 -0.86
C TYR A 312 -7.61 6.63 -1.88
N ASN A 313 -7.52 5.81 -2.91
CA ASN A 313 -6.57 6.00 -3.99
C ASN A 313 -6.98 7.22 -4.83
N ILE A 314 -6.15 8.25 -4.84
CA ILE A 314 -6.39 9.49 -5.57
C ILE A 314 -5.61 9.58 -6.88
N THR A 315 -4.50 8.87 -7.00
CA THR A 315 -3.71 8.84 -8.23
C THR A 315 -2.73 7.66 -8.23
N SER A 316 -2.32 7.26 -9.43
CA SER A 316 -1.42 6.12 -9.64
C SER A 316 -0.30 6.51 -10.59
N LEU A 317 0.93 6.13 -10.26
CA LEU A 317 2.12 6.26 -11.09
C LEU A 317 2.53 4.88 -11.59
N LYS A 318 2.76 4.76 -12.89
CA LYS A 318 3.35 3.55 -13.45
C LYS A 318 4.86 3.55 -13.24
N LEU A 319 5.43 2.38 -13.04
CA LEU A 319 6.89 2.22 -13.00
C LEU A 319 7.53 2.74 -14.30
N GLY A 320 8.63 3.48 -14.17
CA GLY A 320 9.33 4.09 -15.29
C GLY A 320 8.77 5.45 -15.74
N GLU A 321 7.69 5.94 -15.14
CA GLU A 321 7.26 7.32 -15.32
C GLU A 321 8.13 8.22 -14.43
N THR A 322 8.99 9.02 -15.07
CA THR A 322 9.89 9.97 -14.41
C THR A 322 9.18 11.27 -13.97
N LYS A 323 7.91 11.21 -13.60
CA LYS A 323 7.21 12.39 -13.10
C LYS A 323 7.68 12.72 -11.71
N LYS A 324 8.38 13.84 -11.58
CA LYS A 324 8.83 14.39 -10.28
C LYS A 324 7.67 14.99 -9.46
N SER A 325 6.57 15.34 -10.11
CA SER A 325 5.37 15.84 -9.46
C SER A 325 4.11 15.26 -10.09
N VAL A 326 3.12 14.97 -9.28
CA VAL A 326 1.81 14.43 -9.70
C VAL A 326 0.72 15.28 -9.08
N ASP A 327 -0.16 15.78 -9.92
CA ASP A 327 -1.36 16.51 -9.52
C ASP A 327 -2.53 15.56 -9.31
N ILE A 328 -3.47 15.98 -8.48
CA ILE A 328 -4.72 15.25 -8.27
C ILE A 328 -5.73 15.67 -9.33
N ASP A 329 -6.26 14.67 -10.08
CA ASP A 329 -7.32 14.87 -11.07
C ASP A 329 -8.66 14.28 -10.60
N VAL A 330 -8.82 14.03 -9.30
CA VAL A 330 -10.00 13.37 -8.74
C VAL A 330 -10.78 14.36 -7.88
N SER A 331 -12.11 14.39 -8.04
CA SER A 331 -13.00 15.13 -7.16
C SER A 331 -12.97 14.55 -5.75
N ILE A 332 -12.76 15.41 -4.74
CA ILE A 332 -12.73 15.02 -3.34
C ILE A 332 -14.10 14.51 -2.86
N ASP A 333 -15.20 15.04 -3.40
CA ASP A 333 -16.55 14.60 -3.06
C ASP A 333 -16.79 13.13 -3.46
N ASN A 334 -16.05 12.63 -4.43
CA ASN A 334 -16.16 11.25 -4.94
C ASN A 334 -15.14 10.28 -4.32
N LEU A 335 -14.30 10.71 -3.39
CA LEU A 335 -13.25 9.84 -2.79
C LEU A 335 -13.83 8.54 -2.23
N ALA A 336 -14.99 8.58 -1.59
CA ALA A 336 -15.62 7.40 -1.01
C ALA A 336 -16.00 6.32 -2.03
N THR A 337 -16.02 6.63 -3.33
CA THR A 337 -16.28 5.68 -4.42
C THR A 337 -15.02 5.00 -4.95
N LEU A 338 -13.84 5.51 -4.58
CA LEU A 338 -12.56 5.01 -5.03
C LEU A 338 -12.09 3.81 -4.21
N PRO A 339 -11.19 2.99 -4.77
CA PRO A 339 -10.55 1.94 -4.00
C PRO A 339 -9.85 2.51 -2.77
N HIS A 340 -10.00 1.86 -1.64
CA HIS A 340 -9.34 2.25 -0.40
C HIS A 340 -8.22 1.26 -0.04
N MET A 341 -7.24 1.76 0.70
CA MET A 341 -6.18 0.92 1.24
C MET A 341 -6.76 0.04 2.34
N VAL A 342 -6.63 -1.28 2.20
CA VAL A 342 -7.02 -2.22 3.26
C VAL A 342 -5.95 -2.25 4.32
N ASP A 343 -6.33 -1.91 5.53
CA ASP A 343 -5.58 -1.45 6.69
C ASP A 343 -4.52 -2.41 7.27
N SER A 344 -4.39 -3.65 6.84
CA SER A 344 -3.77 -4.60 7.75
C SER A 344 -2.30 -4.92 7.52
N PHE A 345 -1.70 -4.61 6.37
CA PHE A 345 -0.40 -5.18 6.02
C PHE A 345 0.67 -4.18 5.54
N ASN A 346 0.34 -2.89 5.41
CA ASN A 346 1.11 -2.00 4.56
C ASN A 346 1.82 -0.84 5.26
N THR A 347 1.66 -0.72 6.56
CA THR A 347 2.42 0.26 7.33
C THR A 347 3.88 -0.20 7.46
N HIS A 348 4.81 0.74 7.52
CA HIS A 348 6.25 0.56 7.73
C HIS A 348 6.61 -0.48 8.78
N HIS A 349 6.52 -1.74 8.43
CA HIS A 349 6.89 -2.83 9.32
C HIS A 349 7.99 -3.63 8.68
N SER A 350 9.11 -3.75 9.36
CA SER A 350 9.98 -4.85 9.05
C SER A 350 9.26 -6.14 9.49
N ILE A 351 9.09 -7.05 8.56
CA ILE A 351 8.45 -8.34 8.78
C ILE A 351 9.55 -9.38 8.83
N LEU A 352 9.72 -10.01 10.00
CA LEU A 352 10.67 -11.10 10.22
C LEU A 352 9.89 -12.41 10.42
N PRO A 353 9.59 -13.17 9.38
CA PRO A 353 8.95 -14.47 9.51
C PRO A 353 9.95 -15.53 9.95
N LYS A 354 9.47 -16.51 10.71
CA LYS A 354 10.27 -17.70 11.04
C LYS A 354 10.31 -18.72 9.91
N SER A 355 9.24 -18.79 9.13
CA SER A 355 9.07 -19.71 8.01
C SER A 355 8.04 -19.18 7.03
N SER A 356 8.00 -19.76 5.84
CA SER A 356 7.00 -19.46 4.81
C SER A 356 6.57 -20.74 4.10
N TYR A 357 5.45 -20.67 3.42
CA TYR A 357 5.01 -21.67 2.45
C TYR A 357 4.17 -20.99 1.35
N SER A 358 4.19 -21.57 0.17
CA SER A 358 3.38 -21.11 -0.96
C SER A 358 2.10 -21.96 -1.10
N TYR A 359 0.96 -21.32 -1.25
CA TYR A 359 -0.31 -21.96 -1.51
C TYR A 359 -1.19 -21.06 -2.37
N ASN A 360 -1.80 -21.61 -3.42
CA ASN A 360 -2.61 -20.85 -4.39
C ASN A 360 -1.92 -19.59 -4.93
N ASN A 361 -0.66 -19.70 -5.33
CA ASN A 361 0.19 -18.59 -5.79
C ASN A 361 0.33 -17.43 -4.80
N ARG A 362 0.16 -17.70 -3.50
CA ARG A 362 0.35 -16.72 -2.43
C ARG A 362 1.42 -17.20 -1.47
N LEU A 363 2.25 -16.26 -1.02
CA LEU A 363 3.24 -16.50 0.03
C LEU A 363 2.56 -16.35 1.39
N HIS A 364 2.56 -17.42 2.17
CA HIS A 364 2.09 -17.41 3.55
C HIS A 364 3.28 -17.36 4.50
N LEU A 365 3.27 -16.40 5.40
CA LEU A 365 4.33 -16.18 6.38
C LEU A 365 3.90 -16.68 7.75
N ILE A 366 4.79 -17.39 8.43
CA ILE A 366 4.53 -18.00 9.73
C ILE A 366 5.47 -17.44 10.79
N GLY A 367 4.93 -17.21 11.99
CA GLY A 367 5.71 -16.74 13.14
C GLY A 367 6.30 -15.36 12.94
N ILE A 368 5.48 -14.42 12.44
CA ILE A 368 5.89 -13.07 12.09
C ILE A 368 6.21 -12.26 13.34
N LYS A 369 7.43 -11.71 13.40
CA LYS A 369 7.80 -10.61 14.28
C LYS A 369 7.65 -9.31 13.50
N ARG A 370 6.84 -8.38 14.01
CA ARG A 370 6.63 -7.05 13.41
C ARG A 370 7.35 -5.99 14.24
N THR A 371 7.95 -5.02 13.55
CA THR A 371 8.41 -3.78 14.17
C THR A 371 7.35 -2.72 13.85
N LEU A 372 6.74 -2.12 14.87
CA LEU A 372 5.71 -1.11 14.69
C LEU A 372 6.30 0.16 14.05
N SER A 373 5.50 0.89 13.30
CA SER A 373 5.90 2.17 12.74
C SER A 373 6.12 3.20 13.84
N SER A 374 6.98 4.18 13.58
CA SER A 374 7.30 5.26 14.52
C SER A 374 6.17 6.26 14.75
N GLY A 375 5.04 6.13 14.05
CA GLY A 375 3.89 7.01 14.18
C GLY A 375 3.60 7.86 12.94
N VAL A 376 2.79 8.90 13.12
CA VAL A 376 2.38 9.84 12.07
C VAL A 376 3.32 11.04 12.08
N ARG A 377 3.91 11.38 10.93
CA ARG A 377 4.59 12.67 10.76
C ARG A 377 3.55 13.77 10.65
N VAL A 378 3.52 14.67 11.61
CA VAL A 378 2.82 15.94 11.47
C VAL A 378 3.82 16.90 10.84
N SER A 379 3.47 17.54 9.70
CA SER A 379 4.38 18.49 9.06
C SER A 379 4.78 19.59 10.03
N SER A 380 6.04 19.97 10.02
CA SER A 380 6.76 20.73 11.04
C SER A 380 6.34 22.20 11.23
N THR A 381 5.22 22.61 10.69
CA THR A 381 4.66 23.96 10.90
C THR A 381 3.83 24.10 12.17
N ALA A 382 3.63 23.05 12.96
CA ALA A 382 3.22 23.21 14.35
C ALA A 382 4.42 23.76 15.15
N LYS A 383 4.70 25.03 15.01
CA LYS A 383 5.50 25.76 16.01
C LYS A 383 4.66 25.86 17.26
N GLU A 384 5.25 25.47 18.41
CA GLU A 384 4.74 25.70 19.74
C GLU A 384 4.29 27.14 19.97
#